data_a3b156f199322271f1ad4cb4538f6d9e
#
_entry.id   a3b156f199322271f1ad4cb4538f6d9e
#
_cell.length_a   1.000
_cell.length_b   1.000
_cell.length_c   1.000
_cell.angle_alpha   90.00
_cell.angle_beta   90.00
_cell.angle_gamma   90.00
#
_symmetry.space_group_name_H-M   'P 1'
#
loop_
_entity.id
_entity.type
_entity.pdbx_description
1 polymer ?
#
loop_
_entity_poly.entity_id
_entity_poly.type
_entity_poly.pdbx_seq_one_letter_code
_entity_poly.pdbx_strand_id
1 'polypeptide(L)'
;GSYDPELNLVYWGTGNPGPDWNGDVREGDNLYADSVLALDGDTGEMSWYFQFTPHDEHDWDAIQVPVLADIDLDGETRKAMLWANRNGFYYTLDRETGEFLLGKPFAKQTWAEGLDENGRPIRRPDTSPSQEGTLVAPIAGGGTNWWSPAFSPRTNLMYVNAFDGEALFFSREQEYNEGDNFTGGGTETGAQAPHRVKRRHPPPADVALGLAGPAVHGDIHGAVGATEQKE
;
A
#
# COMPACT_ATOMS: atom_id res chain seq x y z
N GLY A 1 6.19 1.79 -13.66
CA GLY A 1 6.20 0.34 -13.89
C GLY A 1 7.60 -0.26 -13.93
N SER A 2 7.67 -1.57 -13.98
CA SER A 2 8.92 -2.33 -14.13
C SER A 2 8.78 -3.36 -15.23
N TYR A 3 9.90 -3.73 -15.85
CA TYR A 3 9.94 -4.74 -16.91
C TYR A 3 10.88 -5.88 -16.53
N ASP A 4 10.40 -7.13 -16.67
CA ASP A 4 11.21 -8.33 -16.52
C ASP A 4 11.57 -8.88 -17.91
N PRO A 5 12.85 -8.77 -18.35
CA PRO A 5 13.26 -9.26 -19.66
C PRO A 5 13.34 -10.79 -19.76
N GLU A 6 13.39 -11.50 -18.63
CA GLU A 6 13.41 -12.97 -18.63
C GLU A 6 12.01 -13.54 -18.87
N LEU A 7 11.00 -12.92 -18.27
CA LEU A 7 9.59 -13.34 -18.40
C LEU A 7 8.87 -12.60 -19.52
N ASN A 8 9.47 -11.55 -20.08
CA ASN A 8 8.86 -10.62 -21.02
C ASN A 8 7.55 -10.00 -20.48
N LEU A 9 7.54 -9.65 -19.18
CA LEU A 9 6.40 -9.06 -18.50
C LEU A 9 6.65 -7.61 -18.10
N VAL A 10 5.67 -6.76 -18.39
CA VAL A 10 5.60 -5.37 -17.88
C VAL A 10 4.65 -5.36 -16.69
N TYR A 11 5.12 -4.88 -15.55
CA TYR A 11 4.31 -4.70 -14.35
C TYR A 11 3.91 -3.24 -14.20
N TRP A 12 2.60 -3.00 -14.11
CA TRP A 12 2.05 -1.66 -14.04
C TRP A 12 1.03 -1.54 -12.93
N GLY A 13 1.17 -0.53 -12.09
CA GLY A 13 0.20 -0.23 -11.03
C GLY A 13 -0.96 0.61 -11.53
N THR A 14 -2.13 0.42 -10.96
CA THR A 14 -3.35 1.16 -11.27
C THR A 14 -3.76 2.07 -10.11
N GLY A 15 -4.49 3.15 -10.42
CA GLY A 15 -5.00 4.08 -9.44
C GLY A 15 -6.30 3.63 -8.78
N ASN A 16 -6.78 4.44 -7.84
CA ASN A 16 -8.02 4.26 -7.13
C ASN A 16 -9.26 4.38 -8.05
N PRO A 17 -10.41 3.83 -7.65
CA PRO A 17 -11.67 3.99 -8.40
C PRO A 17 -12.36 5.32 -8.03
N GLY A 18 -13.06 5.93 -8.98
CA GLY A 18 -13.89 7.12 -8.73
C GLY A 18 -15.37 6.78 -8.46
N PRO A 19 -16.05 7.54 -7.62
CA PRO A 19 -15.58 8.64 -6.80
C PRO A 19 -14.71 8.15 -5.63
N ASP A 20 -13.67 8.88 -5.28
CA ASP A 20 -12.60 8.43 -4.38
C ASP A 20 -13.12 8.02 -2.99
N TRP A 21 -14.00 8.86 -2.40
CA TRP A 21 -14.40 8.78 -1.00
C TRP A 21 -15.82 8.25 -0.78
N ASN A 22 -16.52 7.88 -1.84
CA ASN A 22 -17.87 7.31 -1.76
C ASN A 22 -17.96 6.02 -2.58
N GLY A 23 -17.78 4.88 -1.91
CA GLY A 23 -17.89 3.56 -2.50
C GLY A 23 -19.32 3.09 -2.76
N ASP A 24 -20.33 3.72 -2.17
CA ASP A 24 -21.73 3.27 -2.23
C ASP A 24 -22.30 3.25 -3.66
N VAL A 25 -21.70 4.04 -4.56
CA VAL A 25 -22.13 4.15 -5.96
C VAL A 25 -21.43 3.18 -6.90
N ARG A 26 -20.53 2.35 -6.39
CA ARG A 26 -19.74 1.37 -7.16
C ARG A 26 -19.61 0.05 -6.40
N GLU A 27 -20.43 -0.91 -6.75
CA GLU A 27 -20.45 -2.21 -6.10
C GLU A 27 -19.21 -3.07 -6.42
N GLY A 28 -18.94 -4.04 -5.55
CA GLY A 28 -17.88 -5.03 -5.72
C GLY A 28 -16.48 -4.49 -5.48
N ASP A 29 -15.48 -5.24 -5.90
CA ASP A 29 -14.06 -4.96 -5.63
C ASP A 29 -13.48 -3.84 -6.52
N ASN A 30 -14.21 -3.40 -7.53
CA ASN A 30 -13.81 -2.37 -8.52
C ASN A 30 -12.52 -2.75 -9.29
N LEU A 31 -12.47 -3.99 -9.78
CA LEU A 31 -11.35 -4.43 -10.60
C LEU A 31 -11.23 -3.57 -11.88
N TYR A 32 -10.04 -3.13 -12.24
CA TYR A 32 -8.73 -3.46 -11.66
C TYR A 32 -8.11 -2.22 -10.98
N ALA A 33 -8.87 -1.49 -10.20
CA ALA A 33 -8.34 -0.41 -9.39
C ALA A 33 -7.39 -0.93 -8.32
N ASP A 34 -6.44 -0.10 -7.87
CA ASP A 34 -5.49 -0.38 -6.78
C ASP A 34 -4.76 -1.72 -6.92
N SER A 35 -4.39 -2.05 -8.14
CA SER A 35 -3.83 -3.34 -8.52
C SER A 35 -2.46 -3.20 -9.16
N VAL A 36 -1.69 -4.28 -9.18
CA VAL A 36 -0.63 -4.47 -10.15
C VAL A 36 -1.13 -5.39 -11.26
N LEU A 37 -0.87 -5.01 -12.51
CA LEU A 37 -1.13 -5.79 -13.70
C LEU A 37 0.20 -6.29 -14.26
N ALA A 38 0.29 -7.57 -14.59
CA ALA A 38 1.38 -8.12 -15.38
C ALA A 38 0.91 -8.27 -16.82
N LEU A 39 1.54 -7.55 -17.72
CA LEU A 39 1.19 -7.49 -19.13
C LEU A 39 2.30 -8.13 -19.96
N ASP A 40 1.93 -8.93 -20.93
CA ASP A 40 2.89 -9.43 -21.93
C ASP A 40 3.53 -8.28 -22.68
N GLY A 41 4.86 -8.29 -22.78
CA GLY A 41 5.63 -7.17 -23.33
C GLY A 41 5.47 -6.99 -24.85
N ASP A 42 5.05 -8.01 -25.58
CA ASP A 42 4.86 -7.98 -27.02
C ASP A 42 3.42 -7.64 -27.42
N THR A 43 2.44 -8.19 -26.69
CA THR A 43 1.03 -8.09 -27.05
C THR A 43 0.24 -7.10 -26.18
N GLY A 44 0.71 -6.82 -24.96
CA GLY A 44 -0.03 -6.04 -23.97
C GLY A 44 -1.18 -6.82 -23.31
N GLU A 45 -1.34 -8.09 -23.60
CA GLU A 45 -2.35 -8.93 -22.95
C GLU A 45 -2.02 -9.12 -21.47
N MET A 46 -3.04 -9.08 -20.62
CA MET A 46 -2.87 -9.28 -19.18
C MET A 46 -2.67 -10.75 -18.86
N SER A 47 -1.49 -11.09 -18.29
CA SER A 47 -1.16 -12.44 -17.85
C SER A 47 -1.76 -12.74 -16.48
N TRP A 48 -1.63 -11.79 -15.54
CA TRP A 48 -2.19 -11.88 -14.20
C TRP A 48 -2.35 -10.48 -13.59
N TYR A 49 -3.07 -10.41 -12.48
CA TYR A 49 -3.18 -9.22 -11.64
C TYR A 49 -3.20 -9.59 -10.16
N PHE A 50 -2.88 -8.61 -9.31
CA PHE A 50 -3.08 -8.69 -7.87
C PHE A 50 -3.64 -7.35 -7.36
N GLN A 51 -4.78 -7.39 -6.67
CA GLN A 51 -5.42 -6.20 -6.13
C GLN A 51 -5.04 -5.99 -4.66
N PHE A 52 -4.40 -4.86 -4.36
CA PHE A 52 -3.93 -4.54 -3.01
C PHE A 52 -5.04 -4.00 -2.11
N THR A 53 -5.96 -3.20 -2.66
CA THR A 53 -7.04 -2.55 -1.90
C THR A 53 -8.37 -2.74 -2.62
N PRO A 54 -9.06 -3.89 -2.40
CA PRO A 54 -10.39 -4.09 -2.94
C PRO A 54 -11.38 -3.04 -2.42
N HIS A 55 -12.21 -2.48 -3.30
CA HIS A 55 -13.21 -1.46 -2.98
C HIS A 55 -12.61 -0.28 -2.19
N ASP A 56 -11.51 0.27 -2.71
CA ASP A 56 -10.81 1.38 -2.06
C ASP A 56 -11.71 2.62 -1.93
N GLU A 57 -11.75 3.19 -0.74
CA GLU A 57 -12.46 4.42 -0.40
C GLU A 57 -11.51 5.43 0.29
N HIS A 58 -10.20 5.27 0.10
CA HIS A 58 -9.18 6.03 0.82
C HIS A 58 -8.12 6.66 -0.09
N ASP A 59 -8.23 6.45 -1.42
CA ASP A 59 -7.28 6.91 -2.43
C ASP A 59 -5.88 6.30 -2.22
N TRP A 60 -5.82 4.96 -2.09
CA TRP A 60 -4.56 4.25 -1.91
C TRP A 60 -4.02 3.61 -3.19
N ASP A 61 -3.92 4.43 -4.25
CA ASP A 61 -3.34 4.03 -5.53
C ASP A 61 -2.16 3.05 -5.43
N ALA A 62 -2.11 2.06 -6.29
CA ALA A 62 -0.96 1.18 -6.46
C ALA A 62 0.07 1.78 -7.41
N ILE A 63 0.64 2.94 -7.05
CA ILE A 63 1.56 3.73 -7.89
C ILE A 63 3.04 3.57 -7.53
N GLN A 64 3.35 2.73 -6.54
CA GLN A 64 4.72 2.47 -6.11
C GLN A 64 5.46 1.67 -7.17
N VAL A 65 6.76 1.88 -7.28
CA VAL A 65 7.60 1.15 -8.24
C VAL A 65 7.75 -0.31 -7.80
N PRO A 66 7.34 -1.30 -8.62
CA PRO A 66 7.58 -2.71 -8.35
C PRO A 66 9.09 -2.99 -8.30
N VAL A 67 9.57 -3.57 -7.21
CA VAL A 67 10.96 -4.03 -7.11
C VAL A 67 11.00 -5.51 -7.48
N LEU A 68 11.70 -5.83 -8.56
CA LEU A 68 11.88 -7.21 -9.02
C LEU A 68 13.20 -7.74 -8.46
N ALA A 69 13.15 -8.87 -7.76
CA ALA A 69 14.33 -9.47 -7.14
C ALA A 69 14.20 -10.99 -7.10
N ASP A 70 15.33 -11.67 -7.18
CA ASP A 70 15.42 -13.08 -6.76
C ASP A 70 15.77 -13.08 -5.29
N ILE A 71 14.90 -13.68 -4.47
CA ILE A 71 15.01 -13.69 -3.02
C ILE A 71 15.12 -15.11 -2.50
N ASP A 72 15.81 -15.29 -1.37
CA ASP A 72 15.71 -16.53 -0.60
C ASP A 72 14.47 -16.44 0.30
N LEU A 73 13.55 -17.37 0.10
CA LEU A 73 12.35 -17.53 0.92
C LEU A 73 12.29 -19.01 1.38
N ASP A 74 12.47 -19.24 2.68
CA ASP A 74 12.47 -20.57 3.29
C ASP A 74 13.49 -21.55 2.68
N GLY A 75 14.64 -21.04 2.21
CA GLY A 75 15.72 -21.80 1.62
C GLY A 75 15.56 -22.10 0.13
N GLU A 76 14.54 -21.54 -0.51
CA GLU A 76 14.32 -21.61 -1.94
C GLU A 76 14.47 -20.24 -2.59
N THR A 77 15.15 -20.17 -3.72
CA THR A 77 15.19 -18.94 -4.51
C THR A 77 13.89 -18.76 -5.26
N ARG A 78 13.20 -17.64 -4.99
CA ARG A 78 11.94 -17.28 -5.63
C ARG A 78 12.11 -16.00 -6.47
N LYS A 79 11.53 -16.00 -7.65
CA LYS A 79 11.40 -14.80 -8.48
C LYS A 79 10.29 -13.94 -7.89
N ALA A 80 10.66 -12.86 -7.21
CA ALA A 80 9.71 -12.07 -6.44
C ALA A 80 9.52 -10.66 -6.98
N MET A 81 8.31 -10.15 -6.75
CA MET A 81 7.98 -8.74 -6.79
C MET A 81 7.74 -8.25 -5.36
N LEU A 82 8.48 -7.22 -4.95
CA LEU A 82 8.40 -6.61 -3.63
C LEU A 82 7.66 -5.29 -3.74
N TRP A 83 6.61 -5.13 -2.94
CA TRP A 83 5.72 -3.98 -3.03
C TRP A 83 5.30 -3.47 -1.66
N ALA A 84 5.74 -2.28 -1.28
CA ALA A 84 5.17 -1.56 -0.15
C ALA A 84 4.06 -0.66 -0.67
N ASN A 85 2.81 -0.92 -0.28
CA ASN A 85 1.64 -0.24 -0.83
C ASN A 85 1.17 0.94 0.04
N ARG A 86 0.49 1.92 -0.56
CA ARG A 86 -0.10 3.07 0.15
C ARG A 86 -1.03 2.64 1.28
N ASN A 87 -1.69 1.50 1.16
CA ASN A 87 -2.60 0.95 2.17
C ASN A 87 -1.93 0.54 3.50
N GLY A 88 -0.59 0.66 3.60
CA GLY A 88 0.18 0.37 4.82
C GLY A 88 0.70 -1.06 4.91
N PHE A 89 0.39 -1.91 3.94
CA PHE A 89 0.91 -3.28 3.88
C PHE A 89 2.05 -3.41 2.87
N TYR A 90 3.02 -4.22 3.23
CA TYR A 90 4.05 -4.75 2.35
C TYR A 90 3.61 -6.10 1.82
N TYR A 91 3.90 -6.36 0.54
CA TYR A 91 3.59 -7.58 -0.18
C TYR A 91 4.83 -8.13 -0.88
N THR A 92 4.97 -9.44 -0.87
CA THR A 92 5.85 -10.19 -1.75
C THR A 92 4.97 -11.10 -2.60
N LEU A 93 5.05 -10.92 -3.90
CA LEU A 93 4.34 -11.73 -4.88
C LEU A 93 5.34 -12.53 -5.69
N ASP A 94 4.97 -13.72 -6.13
CA ASP A 94 5.68 -14.40 -7.21
C ASP A 94 5.49 -13.59 -8.50
N ARG A 95 6.59 -13.14 -9.12
CA ARG A 95 6.48 -12.21 -10.26
C ARG A 95 6.12 -12.89 -11.58
N GLU A 96 6.15 -14.22 -11.64
CA GLU A 96 5.72 -14.99 -12.79
C GLU A 96 4.21 -15.24 -12.79
N THR A 97 3.63 -15.49 -11.61
CA THR A 97 2.24 -15.96 -11.46
C THR A 97 1.31 -15.00 -10.78
N GLY A 98 1.83 -14.01 -10.02
CA GLY A 98 1.06 -13.14 -9.15
C GLY A 98 0.67 -13.77 -7.82
N GLU A 99 1.13 -15.01 -7.53
CA GLU A 99 0.86 -15.68 -6.27
C GLU A 99 1.35 -14.86 -5.07
N PHE A 100 0.50 -14.71 -4.06
CA PHE A 100 0.86 -14.08 -2.80
C PHE A 100 1.79 -15.00 -1.99
N LEU A 101 2.98 -14.52 -1.67
CA LEU A 101 3.99 -15.28 -0.92
C LEU A 101 4.08 -14.82 0.54
N LEU A 102 4.03 -13.52 0.77
CA LEU A 102 4.21 -12.92 2.09
C LEU A 102 3.60 -11.52 2.12
N GLY A 103 3.02 -11.13 3.24
CA GLY A 103 2.59 -9.75 3.47
C GLY A 103 2.50 -9.42 4.96
N LYS A 104 2.74 -8.16 5.29
CA LYS A 104 2.63 -7.65 6.65
C LYS A 104 2.49 -6.13 6.66
N PRO A 105 1.93 -5.54 7.72
CA PRO A 105 1.95 -4.10 7.87
C PRO A 105 3.39 -3.60 8.03
N PHE A 106 3.74 -2.49 7.40
CA PHE A 106 5.03 -1.81 7.56
C PHE A 106 4.86 -0.36 8.07
N ALA A 107 3.64 0.16 7.98
CA ALA A 107 3.25 1.46 8.50
C ALA A 107 1.99 1.30 9.38
N LYS A 108 1.69 2.33 10.17
CA LYS A 108 0.45 2.36 10.95
C LYS A 108 -0.74 2.23 10.01
N GLN A 109 -1.55 1.22 10.26
CA GLN A 109 -2.83 1.02 9.58
C GLN A 109 -3.92 0.65 10.61
N THR A 110 -5.13 1.15 10.41
CA THR A 110 -6.27 0.91 11.30
C THR A 110 -7.49 0.35 10.57
N TRP A 111 -7.42 0.22 9.25
CA TRP A 111 -8.53 -0.14 8.37
C TRP A 111 -8.71 -1.65 8.17
N ALA A 112 -7.67 -2.44 8.43
CA ALA A 112 -7.73 -3.89 8.27
C ALA A 112 -7.23 -4.62 9.52
N GLU A 113 -7.71 -5.84 9.74
CA GLU A 113 -7.22 -6.73 10.80
C GLU A 113 -5.89 -7.38 10.42
N GLY A 114 -5.63 -7.52 9.13
CA GLY A 114 -4.47 -8.15 8.54
C GLY A 114 -4.75 -8.53 7.10
N LEU A 115 -3.95 -9.46 6.58
CA LEU A 115 -4.13 -10.07 5.27
C LEU A 115 -4.58 -11.52 5.46
N ASP A 116 -5.45 -12.01 4.58
CA ASP A 116 -5.80 -13.42 4.52
C ASP A 116 -4.68 -14.27 3.87
N GLU A 117 -4.92 -15.56 3.69
CA GLU A 117 -3.99 -16.50 3.09
C GLU A 117 -3.63 -16.19 1.62
N ASN A 118 -4.45 -15.40 0.94
CA ASN A 118 -4.26 -14.95 -0.44
C ASN A 118 -3.72 -13.52 -0.52
N GLY A 119 -3.40 -12.90 0.62
CA GLY A 119 -2.93 -11.52 0.69
C GLY A 119 -4.02 -10.47 0.57
N ARG A 120 -5.30 -10.86 0.59
CA ARG A 120 -6.41 -9.92 0.58
C ARG A 120 -6.57 -9.29 1.97
N PRO A 121 -6.68 -7.96 2.09
CA PRO A 121 -6.93 -7.31 3.36
C PRO A 121 -8.28 -7.70 3.96
N ILE A 122 -8.26 -8.07 5.25
CA ILE A 122 -9.47 -8.34 6.06
C ILE A 122 -9.93 -7.01 6.63
N ARG A 123 -10.82 -6.33 5.89
CA ARG A 123 -11.30 -4.99 6.23
C ARG A 123 -12.01 -4.98 7.59
N ARG A 124 -11.71 -3.99 8.42
CA ARG A 124 -12.45 -3.75 9.67
C ARG A 124 -13.79 -3.09 9.36
N PRO A 125 -14.85 -3.40 10.13
CA PRO A 125 -16.06 -2.62 10.09
C PRO A 125 -15.77 -1.16 10.50
N ASP A 126 -16.65 -0.25 10.14
CA ASP A 126 -16.61 1.17 10.53
C ASP A 126 -15.34 1.95 10.11
N THR A 127 -14.70 1.53 9.02
CA THR A 127 -13.54 2.23 8.43
C THR A 127 -13.84 2.93 7.11
N SER A 128 -15.05 2.81 6.58
CA SER A 128 -15.51 3.58 5.43
C SER A 128 -15.61 5.07 5.77
N PRO A 129 -15.33 5.96 4.82
CA PRO A 129 -15.61 7.39 4.98
C PRO A 129 -17.08 7.62 5.36
N SER A 130 -17.34 8.64 6.18
CA SER A 130 -18.69 9.00 6.64
C SER A 130 -18.94 10.48 6.49
N GLN A 131 -20.21 10.92 6.63
CA GLN A 131 -20.53 12.35 6.58
C GLN A 131 -19.90 13.13 7.75
N GLU A 132 -19.77 12.51 8.91
CA GLU A 132 -19.18 13.06 10.13
C GLU A 132 -17.65 12.97 10.13
N GLY A 133 -17.08 12.19 9.23
CA GLY A 133 -15.65 11.90 9.16
C GLY A 133 -15.26 10.66 9.97
N THR A 134 -14.58 9.72 9.31
CA THR A 134 -14.04 8.50 9.92
C THR A 134 -12.52 8.62 10.03
N LEU A 135 -11.99 8.46 11.23
CA LEU A 135 -10.54 8.53 11.48
C LEU A 135 -9.88 7.21 11.08
N VAL A 136 -9.02 7.26 10.06
CA VAL A 136 -8.33 6.08 9.51
C VAL A 136 -6.84 6.37 9.32
N ALA A 137 -6.02 5.37 9.50
CA ALA A 137 -4.63 5.30 9.08
C ALA A 137 -4.45 4.18 8.03
N PRO A 138 -3.59 4.39 7.01
CA PRO A 138 -2.83 5.60 6.69
C PRO A 138 -3.71 6.77 6.22
N ILE A 139 -3.11 7.95 6.11
CA ILE A 139 -3.72 9.09 5.39
C ILE A 139 -3.93 8.75 3.91
N ALA A 140 -4.64 9.57 3.13
CA ALA A 140 -4.79 9.38 1.69
C ALA A 140 -3.44 9.31 0.94
N GLY A 141 -2.43 10.04 1.41
CA GLY A 141 -1.06 9.92 0.90
C GLY A 141 -0.38 8.57 1.17
N GLY A 142 -0.99 7.73 1.99
CA GLY A 142 -0.56 6.35 2.26
C GLY A 142 0.53 6.20 3.33
N GLY A 143 0.82 4.94 3.66
CA GLY A 143 1.97 4.56 4.49
C GLY A 143 3.30 4.71 3.75
N THR A 144 3.27 4.77 2.43
CA THR A 144 4.31 5.20 1.49
C THR A 144 3.65 5.78 0.25
N ASN A 145 4.43 6.26 -0.72
CA ASN A 145 3.88 6.79 -1.97
C ASN A 145 4.83 6.45 -3.14
N TRP A 146 4.91 7.29 -4.16
CA TRP A 146 5.72 7.11 -5.39
C TRP A 146 7.24 7.22 -5.20
N TRP A 147 7.72 7.53 -3.99
CA TRP A 147 9.17 7.58 -3.73
C TRP A 147 9.82 6.24 -3.98
N SER A 148 10.94 6.27 -4.70
CA SER A 148 11.62 5.06 -5.13
C SER A 148 12.11 4.23 -3.95
N PRO A 149 11.68 2.96 -3.83
CA PRO A 149 12.25 2.02 -2.89
C PRO A 149 13.63 1.55 -3.38
N ALA A 150 14.37 0.87 -2.52
CA ALA A 150 15.62 0.22 -2.85
C ALA A 150 15.67 -1.19 -2.26
N PHE A 151 16.36 -2.11 -2.95
CA PHE A 151 16.59 -3.48 -2.49
C PHE A 151 18.09 -3.79 -2.46
N SER A 152 18.53 -4.45 -1.41
CA SER A 152 19.90 -4.91 -1.28
C SER A 152 19.97 -6.44 -1.35
N PRO A 153 20.48 -7.03 -2.45
CA PRO A 153 20.59 -8.48 -2.56
C PRO A 153 21.60 -9.07 -1.57
N ARG A 154 22.56 -8.27 -1.06
CA ARG A 154 23.52 -8.73 -0.05
C ARG A 154 22.91 -8.97 1.31
N THR A 155 21.88 -8.19 1.68
CA THR A 155 21.25 -8.23 3.00
C THR A 155 19.85 -8.82 2.96
N ASN A 156 19.31 -9.05 1.76
CA ASN A 156 17.92 -9.45 1.51
C ASN A 156 16.93 -8.48 2.17
N LEU A 157 17.23 -7.17 2.11
CA LEU A 157 16.40 -6.12 2.71
C LEU A 157 15.87 -5.17 1.64
N MET A 158 14.61 -4.81 1.76
CA MET A 158 13.98 -3.72 1.02
C MET A 158 13.90 -2.48 1.92
N TYR A 159 14.21 -1.32 1.35
CA TYR A 159 14.16 -0.02 2.02
C TYR A 159 13.08 0.84 1.38
N VAL A 160 12.20 1.39 2.19
CA VAL A 160 11.11 2.27 1.75
C VAL A 160 11.00 3.48 2.68
N ASN A 161 10.54 4.61 2.12
CA ASN A 161 10.10 5.73 2.92
C ASN A 161 8.73 5.41 3.50
N ALA A 162 8.59 5.44 4.83
CA ALA A 162 7.34 5.14 5.50
C ALA A 162 6.81 6.34 6.27
N PHE A 163 5.48 6.47 6.30
CA PHE A 163 4.77 7.52 7.02
C PHE A 163 3.73 6.91 7.95
N ASP A 164 3.73 7.36 9.19
CA ASP A 164 2.66 7.11 10.14
C ASP A 164 1.78 8.36 10.25
N GLY A 165 0.55 8.27 9.76
CA GLY A 165 -0.40 9.36 9.81
C GLY A 165 -1.84 8.87 9.81
N GLU A 166 -2.73 9.68 10.39
CA GLU A 166 -4.18 9.47 10.39
C GLU A 166 -4.85 10.67 9.74
N ALA A 167 -5.98 10.42 9.08
CA ALA A 167 -6.84 11.46 8.53
C ALA A 167 -8.30 11.16 8.84
N LEU A 168 -9.12 12.21 8.89
CA LEU A 168 -10.56 12.08 8.78
C LEU A 168 -10.93 11.97 7.31
N PHE A 169 -11.67 10.91 6.98
CA PHE A 169 -12.19 10.66 5.65
C PHE A 169 -13.69 10.93 5.64
N PHE A 170 -14.12 11.79 4.73
CA PHE A 170 -15.50 12.22 4.61
C PHE A 170 -16.12 11.70 3.32
N SER A 171 -17.30 11.10 3.41
CA SER A 171 -18.14 10.71 2.27
C SER A 171 -19.28 11.69 2.09
N ARG A 172 -19.63 11.99 0.84
CA ARG A 172 -20.77 12.84 0.47
C ARG A 172 -21.43 12.32 -0.78
N GLU A 173 -22.74 12.44 -0.85
CA GLU A 173 -23.46 12.27 -2.11
C GLU A 173 -23.03 13.37 -3.08
N GLN A 174 -22.70 12.99 -4.29
CA GLN A 174 -22.32 13.90 -5.36
C GLN A 174 -22.91 13.41 -6.68
N GLU A 175 -23.57 14.30 -7.41
CA GLU A 175 -24.02 14.02 -8.76
C GLU A 175 -22.84 14.19 -9.73
N TYR A 176 -22.68 13.24 -10.65
CA TYR A 176 -21.68 13.37 -11.71
C TYR A 176 -22.08 14.40 -12.74
N ASN A 177 -21.23 15.38 -12.98
CA ASN A 177 -21.34 16.32 -14.10
C ASN A 177 -20.03 16.28 -14.90
N GLU A 178 -20.13 16.17 -16.22
CA GLU A 178 -18.97 16.14 -17.10
C GLU A 178 -18.10 17.40 -16.95
N GLY A 179 -16.81 17.20 -16.67
CA GLY A 179 -15.83 18.28 -16.46
C GLY A 179 -15.68 18.75 -15.02
N ASP A 180 -16.55 18.34 -14.11
CA ASP A 180 -16.41 18.62 -12.67
C ASP A 180 -15.58 17.53 -11.95
N ASN A 181 -14.97 17.89 -10.83
CA ASN A 181 -14.36 16.92 -9.94
C ASN A 181 -15.45 16.03 -9.34
N PHE A 182 -15.29 14.72 -9.49
CA PHE A 182 -16.19 13.71 -8.94
C PHE A 182 -15.47 12.83 -7.93
N THR A 183 -15.28 13.36 -6.71
CA THR A 183 -14.53 12.69 -5.64
C THR A 183 -15.43 12.06 -4.57
N GLY A 184 -16.69 12.49 -4.46
CA GLY A 184 -17.64 11.96 -3.49
C GLY A 184 -17.27 12.23 -2.03
N GLY A 185 -16.47 13.26 -1.76
CA GLY A 185 -16.04 13.59 -0.39
C GLY A 185 -14.72 14.31 -0.31
N GLY A 186 -13.91 13.93 0.70
CA GLY A 186 -12.60 14.53 0.93
C GLY A 186 -11.91 14.02 2.19
N THR A 187 -10.73 14.58 2.48
CA THR A 187 -9.96 14.23 3.67
C THR A 187 -9.46 15.45 4.41
N GLU A 188 -9.32 15.31 5.73
CA GLU A 188 -8.64 16.29 6.59
C GLU A 188 -7.51 15.61 7.34
N THR A 189 -6.26 16.04 7.05
CA THR A 189 -5.07 15.60 7.76
C THR A 189 -4.78 16.53 8.93
N GLY A 190 -4.35 15.96 10.08
CA GLY A 190 -4.06 16.74 11.28
C GLY A 190 -5.29 17.18 12.05
N ALA A 191 -6.46 16.55 11.81
CA ALA A 191 -7.61 16.66 12.69
C ALA A 191 -7.20 16.14 14.06
N GLN A 192 -6.80 17.05 14.89
CA GLN A 192 -6.69 16.83 16.31
C GLN A 192 -8.12 16.68 16.84
N ALA A 193 -8.40 15.63 17.59
CA ALA A 193 -9.37 15.74 18.66
C ALA A 193 -9.12 17.10 19.35
N PRO A 194 -10.15 17.79 19.88
CA PRO A 194 -10.13 19.24 20.17
C PRO A 194 -9.18 19.69 21.28
N HIS A 195 -7.91 19.39 21.16
CA HIS A 195 -6.84 19.98 21.95
C HIS A 195 -5.59 20.23 21.09
N ARG A 196 -5.34 21.51 20.83
CA ARG A 196 -4.15 22.08 20.20
C ARG A 196 -2.86 21.48 20.77
N VAL A 197 -2.22 20.60 20.04
CA VAL A 197 -0.77 20.42 20.14
C VAL A 197 -0.20 20.50 18.72
N LYS A 198 0.57 21.56 18.45
CA LYS A 198 1.36 21.65 17.22
C LYS A 198 2.39 20.52 17.23
N ARG A 199 2.10 19.39 16.63
CA ARG A 199 3.14 18.40 16.32
C ARG A 199 3.80 18.82 15.00
N ARG A 200 5.10 19.11 15.06
CA ARG A 200 5.94 19.11 13.87
C ARG A 200 5.92 17.66 13.38
N HIS A 201 5.60 17.44 12.11
CA HIS A 201 5.74 16.10 11.50
C HIS A 201 7.20 15.67 11.71
N PRO A 202 7.44 14.49 12.29
CA PRO A 202 8.78 13.93 12.23
C PRO A 202 9.15 13.71 10.75
N PRO A 203 10.42 13.80 10.40
CA PRO A 203 10.87 13.41 9.06
C PRO A 203 10.45 11.94 8.80
N PRO A 204 10.22 11.55 7.53
CA PRO A 204 9.90 10.17 7.19
C PRO A 204 10.96 9.24 7.77
N ALA A 205 10.52 8.14 8.36
CA ALA A 205 11.42 7.11 8.83
C ALA A 205 11.76 6.16 7.68
N ASP A 206 13.04 5.85 7.50
CA ASP A 206 13.47 4.79 6.61
C ASP A 206 13.20 3.44 7.30
N VAL A 207 12.39 2.60 6.68
CA VAL A 207 12.05 1.26 7.18
C VAL A 207 12.76 0.21 6.34
N ALA A 208 13.53 -0.65 7.00
CA ALA A 208 14.12 -1.84 6.39
C ALA A 208 13.21 -3.04 6.63
N LEU A 209 12.70 -3.64 5.56
CA LEU A 209 11.86 -4.83 5.59
C LEU A 209 12.71 -6.07 5.35
N GLY A 210 12.85 -6.92 6.37
CA GLY A 210 13.53 -8.21 6.25
C GLY A 210 12.63 -9.24 5.55
N LEU A 211 13.19 -9.94 4.57
CA LEU A 211 12.49 -10.90 3.71
C LEU A 211 12.78 -12.36 4.09
N ALA A 212 13.27 -12.68 5.26
CA ALA A 212 13.61 -14.07 5.54
C ALA A 212 13.41 -14.48 6.99
N GLY A 213 12.98 -15.71 7.18
CA GLY A 213 13.11 -16.53 8.36
C GLY A 213 11.81 -16.94 9.01
N PRO A 214 11.80 -18.16 9.63
CA PRO A 214 10.61 -18.70 10.29
C PRO A 214 10.13 -17.75 11.38
N ALA A 215 8.82 -17.71 11.57
CA ALA A 215 8.15 -16.88 12.58
C ALA A 215 8.76 -17.08 13.96
N VAL A 216 9.70 -16.24 14.33
CA VAL A 216 10.04 -16.07 15.74
C VAL A 216 8.96 -15.14 16.29
N HIS A 217 8.12 -15.67 17.17
CA HIS A 217 7.26 -14.86 18.02
C HIS A 217 8.18 -13.97 18.87
N GLY A 218 8.33 -12.73 18.48
CA GLY A 218 9.07 -11.72 19.19
C GLY A 218 8.60 -10.35 18.70
N ASP A 219 8.20 -9.52 19.63
CA ASP A 219 7.69 -8.18 19.42
C ASP A 219 8.57 -7.40 18.45
N ILE A 220 7.98 -6.98 17.33
CA ILE A 220 8.63 -6.08 16.36
C ILE A 220 8.55 -4.66 16.92
N HIS A 221 9.42 -4.32 17.87
CA HIS A 221 9.80 -2.94 18.08
C HIS A 221 10.76 -2.57 16.95
N GLY A 222 10.31 -1.65 16.08
CA GLY A 222 11.15 -1.11 15.03
C GLY A 222 12.48 -0.62 15.60
N ALA A 223 13.57 -1.04 15.00
CA ALA A 223 14.87 -0.47 15.30
C ALA A 223 14.90 0.97 14.76
N VAL A 224 14.42 1.91 15.55
CA VAL A 224 14.67 3.34 15.35
C VAL A 224 16.09 3.59 15.82
N GLY A 225 17.03 3.60 14.89
CA GLY A 225 18.38 4.07 15.13
C GLY A 225 18.36 5.59 15.30
N ALA A 226 18.17 6.09 16.54
CA ALA A 226 18.46 7.46 16.87
C ALA A 226 19.99 7.63 16.91
N THR A 227 20.57 8.28 15.91
CA THR A 227 21.92 8.82 16.02
C THR A 227 21.86 10.06 16.93
N GLU A 228 22.23 9.89 18.20
CA GLU A 228 22.63 11.01 19.06
C GLU A 228 23.89 11.66 18.48
N GLN A 229 23.77 12.86 17.95
CA GLN A 229 24.93 13.74 17.80
C GLN A 229 25.26 14.29 19.19
N LYS A 230 26.38 13.85 19.74
CA LYS A 230 27.06 14.55 20.83
C LYS A 230 27.78 15.76 20.27
N GLU A 231 27.66 16.86 21.03
CA GLU A 231 28.38 18.12 20.84
C GLU A 231 29.88 17.95 20.66
#